data_f361f51b43ffe836462c048a01c58f66
#
_entry.id   f361f51b43ffe836462c048a01c58f66
#
_cell.length_a   1.000
_cell.length_b   1.000
_cell.length_c   1.000
_cell.angle_alpha   90.00
_cell.angle_beta   90.00
_cell.angle_gamma   90.00
#
_symmetry.space_group_name_H-M   'P 1'
#
loop_
_entity.id
_entity.type
_entity.pdbx_description
1 polymer ?
#
loop_
_entity_poly.entity_id
_entity_poly.type
_entity_poly.pdbx_seq_one_letter_code
_entity_poly.pdbx_strand_id
1 'polypeptide(L)'
;MGAVIALLLVLSTLTACAGSTVTDVKNAMPAMAAMPQEDTAVTYVVNVAEYTDTICDEDGTELVMYSYQVPELQVLREDGSQVQEGQSPTERAALATAETFNSRFSDWTEEERLAEIAGYAREDRAWRTESGGEWTEACSYTESLTCQVYQTEHLVSIAAVCDSYTGGAHPNQVLLGWNFDLTTGGFFSPEALAADGQEISDLVAEEIIRQAEARAAENGMESENFFWENYREVAADWGNYALSFDETGMTVGYSPYEMACYAAGPQVFTLTYEQLLPGLSDHGLEVLGLVAEE
;
A
#
# COMPACT_ATOMS: atom_id res chain seq x y z
N MET A 1 26.28 -20.53 -32.00
CA MET A 1 25.71 -21.70 -32.72
C MET A 1 24.26 -21.78 -32.28
N GLY A 2 23.34 -21.46 -33.21
CA GLY A 2 21.92 -21.39 -32.90
C GLY A 2 21.25 -22.76 -32.99
N ALA A 3 20.17 -22.92 -32.28
CA ALA A 3 19.19 -23.97 -32.50
C ALA A 3 17.80 -23.34 -32.61
N VAL A 4 17.29 -23.37 -33.82
CA VAL A 4 15.92 -23.01 -34.21
C VAL A 4 15.05 -24.24 -33.95
N ILE A 5 13.96 -24.06 -33.15
CA ILE A 5 12.93 -25.09 -33.02
C ILE A 5 11.71 -24.63 -33.82
N ALA A 6 11.37 -25.43 -34.82
CA ALA A 6 10.28 -25.22 -35.77
C ALA A 6 8.95 -25.65 -35.15
N LEU A 7 7.92 -24.80 -35.30
CA LEU A 7 6.53 -25.06 -34.94
C LEU A 7 5.84 -25.84 -36.09
N LEU A 8 5.38 -27.07 -35.85
CA LEU A 8 4.59 -27.86 -36.76
C LEU A 8 3.09 -27.56 -36.57
N LEU A 9 2.51 -26.96 -37.60
CA LEU A 9 1.05 -26.81 -37.77
C LEU A 9 0.51 -28.12 -38.38
N VAL A 10 -0.41 -28.78 -37.69
CA VAL A 10 -1.20 -29.89 -38.23
C VAL A 10 -2.58 -29.35 -38.64
N LEU A 11 -2.80 -29.27 -39.94
CA LEU A 11 -4.12 -29.05 -40.55
C LEU A 11 -4.84 -30.40 -40.65
N SER A 12 -5.98 -30.57 -39.99
CA SER A 12 -6.91 -31.67 -40.20
C SER A 12 -8.12 -31.19 -40.98
N THR A 13 -8.28 -31.68 -42.20
CA THR A 13 -9.41 -31.49 -43.07
C THR A 13 -10.58 -32.38 -42.64
N LEU A 14 -11.75 -31.81 -42.43
CA LEU A 14 -13.01 -32.53 -42.22
C LEU A 14 -13.75 -32.68 -43.53
N THR A 15 -13.97 -33.93 -43.89
CA THR A 15 -14.78 -34.35 -45.04
C THR A 15 -16.25 -34.44 -44.62
N ALA A 16 -17.12 -33.79 -45.36
CA ALA A 16 -18.56 -33.82 -45.14
C ALA A 16 -19.16 -35.13 -45.70
N CYS A 17 -20.04 -35.79 -44.92
CA CYS A 17 -21.00 -36.75 -45.43
C CYS A 17 -22.41 -36.31 -45.04
N ALA A 18 -23.26 -36.14 -46.04
CA ALA A 18 -24.70 -35.86 -45.92
C ALA A 18 -25.46 -37.14 -45.55
N GLY A 19 -26.50 -37.00 -44.76
CA GLY A 19 -27.46 -38.12 -44.55
C GLY A 19 -28.55 -37.80 -43.53
N SER A 20 -29.76 -37.52 -44.06
CA SER A 20 -31.08 -37.85 -43.55
C SER A 20 -31.68 -37.09 -42.37
N THR A 21 -32.75 -36.41 -42.70
CA THR A 21 -33.79 -35.78 -41.88
C THR A 21 -34.52 -36.76 -40.96
N VAL A 22 -34.52 -36.46 -39.66
CA VAL A 22 -35.58 -36.86 -38.72
C VAL A 22 -36.00 -35.63 -37.95
N THR A 23 -37.24 -35.16 -38.23
CA THR A 23 -37.92 -34.11 -37.49
C THR A 23 -38.43 -34.67 -36.17
N ASP A 24 -37.72 -34.42 -35.10
CA ASP A 24 -38.19 -34.61 -33.75
C ASP A 24 -38.49 -33.25 -33.13
N VAL A 25 -39.79 -32.88 -33.14
CA VAL A 25 -40.31 -31.68 -32.48
C VAL A 25 -40.32 -31.98 -30.96
N LYS A 26 -39.20 -31.73 -30.29
CA LYS A 26 -39.21 -31.57 -28.83
C LYS A 26 -39.52 -30.14 -28.51
N ASN A 27 -40.63 -29.97 -27.78
CA ASN A 27 -40.98 -28.72 -27.09
C ASN A 27 -39.76 -28.16 -26.35
N ALA A 28 -39.09 -27.18 -26.92
CA ALA A 28 -38.17 -26.36 -26.19
C ALA A 28 -39.01 -25.43 -25.28
N MET A 29 -39.06 -25.74 -24.00
CA MET A 29 -39.45 -24.75 -23.01
C MET A 29 -38.59 -23.50 -23.23
N PRO A 30 -39.15 -22.29 -23.29
CA PRO A 30 -38.37 -21.08 -23.36
C PRO A 30 -37.47 -21.10 -22.11
N ALA A 31 -36.16 -20.93 -22.31
CA ALA A 31 -35.25 -20.68 -21.22
C ALA A 31 -35.83 -19.50 -20.45
N MET A 32 -36.15 -19.71 -19.18
CA MET A 32 -36.51 -18.63 -18.28
C MET A 32 -35.34 -17.64 -18.39
N ALA A 33 -35.66 -16.43 -18.90
CA ALA A 33 -34.73 -15.32 -18.83
C ALA A 33 -34.34 -15.21 -17.34
N ALA A 34 -33.05 -15.27 -17.06
CA ALA A 34 -32.58 -15.04 -15.70
C ALA A 34 -33.17 -13.69 -15.27
N MET A 35 -33.93 -13.70 -14.19
CA MET A 35 -34.41 -12.46 -13.59
C MET A 35 -33.18 -11.57 -13.38
N PRO A 36 -33.26 -10.26 -13.63
CA PRO A 36 -32.17 -9.37 -13.25
C PRO A 36 -31.92 -9.62 -11.75
N GLN A 37 -30.71 -10.04 -11.41
CA GLN A 37 -30.31 -10.12 -10.02
C GLN A 37 -30.35 -8.68 -9.50
N GLU A 38 -31.10 -8.45 -8.42
CA GLU A 38 -31.13 -7.14 -7.78
C GLU A 38 -29.69 -6.75 -7.45
N ASP A 39 -29.33 -5.52 -7.79
CA ASP A 39 -28.00 -4.97 -7.56
C ASP A 39 -27.87 -4.74 -6.05
N THR A 40 -27.22 -5.65 -5.35
CA THR A 40 -27.05 -5.60 -3.90
C THR A 40 -25.95 -4.60 -3.55
N ALA A 41 -26.24 -3.71 -2.61
CA ALA A 41 -25.25 -2.82 -2.04
C ALA A 41 -24.12 -3.63 -1.39
N VAL A 42 -22.90 -3.13 -1.51
CA VAL A 42 -21.71 -3.70 -0.88
C VAL A 42 -20.99 -2.65 -0.05
N THR A 43 -20.24 -3.09 0.94
CA THR A 43 -19.38 -2.24 1.77
C THR A 43 -17.95 -2.75 1.73
N TYR A 44 -17.00 -1.84 1.91
CA TYR A 44 -15.58 -2.16 2.01
C TYR A 44 -15.15 -2.18 3.48
N VAL A 45 -14.32 -3.14 3.84
CA VAL A 45 -13.69 -3.20 5.18
C VAL A 45 -12.23 -3.57 5.02
N VAL A 46 -11.34 -2.78 5.63
CA VAL A 46 -9.92 -3.13 5.70
C VAL A 46 -9.68 -3.98 6.95
N ASN A 47 -9.15 -5.17 6.76
CA ASN A 47 -8.54 -5.99 7.80
C ASN A 47 -7.03 -5.88 7.73
N VAL A 48 -6.36 -6.07 8.86
CA VAL A 48 -4.89 -6.14 8.90
C VAL A 48 -4.51 -7.57 9.22
N ALA A 49 -3.92 -8.25 8.24
CA ALA A 49 -3.40 -9.60 8.40
C ALA A 49 -1.99 -9.56 9.00
N GLU A 50 -1.69 -10.45 9.94
CA GLU A 50 -0.38 -10.54 10.57
C GLU A 50 0.41 -11.73 10.02
N TYR A 51 1.63 -11.46 9.56
CA TYR A 51 2.58 -12.46 9.05
C TYR A 51 3.86 -12.37 9.88
N THR A 52 4.17 -13.43 10.61
CA THR A 52 5.39 -13.48 11.44
C THR A 52 6.06 -14.83 11.26
N ASP A 53 7.35 -14.82 10.91
CA ASP A 53 8.13 -16.05 10.80
C ASP A 53 9.64 -15.75 10.96
N THR A 54 10.43 -16.82 11.01
CA THR A 54 11.90 -16.80 11.06
C THR A 54 12.46 -17.67 9.95
N ILE A 55 13.29 -17.08 9.10
CA ILE A 55 14.01 -17.80 8.05
C ILE A 55 15.34 -18.26 8.61
N CYS A 56 15.56 -19.57 8.56
CA CYS A 56 16.80 -20.21 9.02
C CYS A 56 17.66 -20.70 7.86
N ASP A 57 18.96 -20.84 8.13
CA ASP A 57 19.88 -21.51 7.25
C ASP A 57 19.72 -23.04 7.33
N GLU A 58 20.44 -23.79 6.49
CA GLU A 58 20.39 -25.26 6.44
C GLU A 58 20.77 -25.93 7.77
N ASP A 59 21.60 -25.29 8.58
CA ASP A 59 22.03 -25.78 9.90
C ASP A 59 21.10 -25.35 11.06
N GLY A 60 20.01 -24.66 10.75
CA GLY A 60 19.03 -24.16 11.73
C GLY A 60 19.40 -22.81 12.33
N THR A 61 20.47 -22.15 11.87
CA THR A 61 20.83 -20.81 12.33
C THR A 61 19.81 -19.79 11.82
N GLU A 62 19.29 -18.96 12.71
CA GLU A 62 18.36 -17.87 12.36
C GLU A 62 19.08 -16.80 11.54
N LEU A 63 18.54 -16.50 10.37
CA LEU A 63 19.05 -15.49 9.43
C LEU A 63 18.21 -14.23 9.45
N VAL A 64 16.88 -14.38 9.36
CA VAL A 64 15.93 -13.25 9.26
C VAL A 64 14.72 -13.53 10.14
N MET A 65 14.35 -12.58 10.96
CA MET A 65 13.06 -12.55 11.65
C MET A 65 12.19 -11.44 11.04
N TYR A 66 10.95 -11.74 10.68
CA TYR A 66 10.05 -10.72 10.15
C TYR A 66 8.68 -10.76 10.82
N SER A 67 8.04 -9.58 10.86
CA SER A 67 6.68 -9.40 11.36
C SER A 67 5.98 -8.30 10.56
N TYR A 68 4.99 -8.66 9.75
CA TYR A 68 4.30 -7.72 8.89
C TYR A 68 2.82 -7.65 9.22
N GLN A 69 2.32 -6.44 9.38
CA GLN A 69 0.91 -6.10 9.37
C GLN A 69 0.54 -5.66 7.95
N VAL A 70 -0.16 -6.51 7.22
CA VAL A 70 -0.52 -6.28 5.82
C VAL A 70 -2.01 -5.95 5.73
N PRO A 71 -2.37 -4.74 5.27
CA PRO A 71 -3.78 -4.38 5.10
C PRO A 71 -4.39 -5.11 3.90
N GLU A 72 -5.61 -5.62 4.10
CA GLU A 72 -6.40 -6.33 3.09
C GLU A 72 -7.79 -5.72 3.00
N LEU A 73 -8.17 -5.21 1.83
CA LEU A 73 -9.51 -4.69 1.56
C LEU A 73 -10.45 -5.83 1.22
N GLN A 74 -11.51 -5.98 1.98
CA GLN A 74 -12.56 -6.97 1.77
C GLN A 74 -13.85 -6.31 1.34
N VAL A 75 -14.64 -7.03 0.54
CA VAL A 75 -15.96 -6.61 0.08
C VAL A 75 -17.01 -7.44 0.83
N LEU A 76 -17.93 -6.75 1.50
CA LEU A 76 -19.00 -7.39 2.25
C LEU A 76 -20.36 -7.05 1.66
N ARG A 77 -21.30 -8.02 1.70
CA ARG A 77 -22.73 -7.80 1.43
C ARG A 77 -23.42 -7.16 2.64
N GLU A 78 -24.63 -6.69 2.46
CA GLU A 78 -25.45 -6.14 3.56
C GLU A 78 -25.68 -7.10 4.72
N ASP A 79 -25.66 -8.41 4.48
CA ASP A 79 -25.79 -9.45 5.52
C ASP A 79 -24.47 -9.72 6.26
N GLY A 80 -23.39 -9.01 5.91
CA GLY A 80 -22.04 -9.16 6.47
C GLY A 80 -21.24 -10.32 5.87
N SER A 81 -21.76 -11.06 4.90
CA SER A 81 -21.02 -12.11 4.22
C SER A 81 -20.00 -11.54 3.24
N GLN A 82 -18.79 -12.10 3.22
CA GLN A 82 -17.74 -11.69 2.29
C GLN A 82 -18.08 -12.11 0.86
N VAL A 83 -17.87 -11.20 -0.09
CA VAL A 83 -17.98 -11.47 -1.52
C VAL A 83 -16.70 -12.17 -1.98
N GLN A 84 -16.80 -13.47 -2.29
CA GLN A 84 -15.69 -14.25 -2.85
C GLN A 84 -15.73 -14.27 -4.38
N GLU A 85 -16.93 -14.34 -4.94
CA GLU A 85 -17.19 -14.30 -6.38
C GLU A 85 -18.32 -13.31 -6.65
N GLY A 86 -18.09 -12.37 -7.59
CA GLY A 86 -19.05 -11.33 -7.94
C GLY A 86 -20.22 -11.87 -8.76
N GLN A 87 -21.40 -11.95 -8.17
CA GLN A 87 -22.63 -12.41 -8.81
C GLN A 87 -23.33 -11.27 -9.54
N SER A 88 -23.27 -10.03 -9.03
CA SER A 88 -23.81 -8.82 -9.66
C SER A 88 -22.72 -7.98 -10.34
N PRO A 89 -23.05 -7.00 -11.20
CA PRO A 89 -22.10 -6.01 -11.73
C PRO A 89 -21.41 -5.23 -10.60
N THR A 90 -22.14 -4.81 -9.58
CA THR A 90 -21.63 -4.06 -8.42
C THR A 90 -20.61 -4.90 -7.62
N GLU A 91 -20.91 -6.16 -7.32
CA GLU A 91 -19.97 -7.04 -6.65
C GLU A 91 -18.67 -7.24 -7.45
N ARG A 92 -18.77 -7.41 -8.78
CA ARG A 92 -17.57 -7.55 -9.62
C ARG A 92 -16.73 -6.29 -9.66
N ALA A 93 -17.35 -5.11 -9.73
CA ALA A 93 -16.65 -3.84 -9.68
C ALA A 93 -15.95 -3.66 -8.32
N ALA A 94 -16.65 -3.98 -7.23
CA ALA A 94 -16.08 -3.88 -5.89
C ALA A 94 -14.90 -4.84 -5.66
N LEU A 95 -15.00 -6.08 -6.17
CA LEU A 95 -13.87 -7.01 -6.12
C LEU A 95 -12.65 -6.52 -6.92
N ALA A 96 -12.85 -5.89 -8.08
CA ALA A 96 -11.75 -5.30 -8.84
C ALA A 96 -11.09 -4.12 -8.10
N THR A 97 -11.89 -3.30 -7.40
CA THR A 97 -11.39 -2.26 -6.51
C THR A 97 -10.55 -2.85 -5.38
N ALA A 98 -11.05 -3.89 -4.71
CA ALA A 98 -10.31 -4.58 -3.64
C ALA A 98 -9.01 -5.25 -4.16
N GLU A 99 -9.03 -5.83 -5.35
CA GLU A 99 -7.85 -6.40 -6.00
C GLU A 99 -6.79 -5.32 -6.30
N THR A 100 -7.21 -4.14 -6.77
CA THR A 100 -6.32 -3.00 -6.99
C THR A 100 -5.64 -2.57 -5.70
N PHE A 101 -6.40 -2.48 -4.59
CA PHE A 101 -5.86 -2.17 -3.28
C PHE A 101 -4.89 -3.25 -2.79
N ASN A 102 -5.31 -4.50 -2.78
CA ASN A 102 -4.56 -5.62 -2.20
C ASN A 102 -3.24 -5.90 -2.95
N SER A 103 -3.23 -5.71 -4.28
CA SER A 103 -2.03 -5.89 -5.09
C SER A 103 -0.87 -4.96 -4.68
N ARG A 104 -1.17 -3.80 -4.05
CA ARG A 104 -0.15 -2.87 -3.55
C ARG A 104 0.68 -3.44 -2.41
N PHE A 105 0.12 -4.40 -1.67
CA PHE A 105 0.72 -4.95 -0.47
C PHE A 105 1.20 -6.39 -0.63
N SER A 106 0.97 -7.02 -1.79
CA SER A 106 1.35 -8.42 -2.05
C SER A 106 2.85 -8.68 -1.89
N ASP A 107 3.68 -7.72 -2.28
CA ASP A 107 5.14 -7.84 -2.29
C ASP A 107 5.74 -8.07 -0.89
N TRP A 108 5.04 -7.63 0.19
CA TRP A 108 5.54 -7.80 1.56
C TRP A 108 5.70 -9.27 1.96
N THR A 109 4.87 -10.16 1.41
CA THR A 109 4.86 -11.60 1.73
C THR A 109 5.35 -12.46 0.58
N GLU A 110 5.88 -11.87 -0.51
CA GLU A 110 6.40 -12.64 -1.65
C GLU A 110 7.63 -13.47 -1.27
N GLU A 111 7.59 -14.75 -1.62
CA GLU A 111 8.67 -15.69 -1.34
C GLU A 111 10.01 -15.25 -1.95
N GLU A 112 9.99 -14.65 -3.15
CA GLU A 112 11.21 -14.17 -3.83
C GLU A 112 11.89 -13.04 -3.05
N ARG A 113 11.11 -12.06 -2.54
CA ARG A 113 11.62 -10.97 -1.70
C ARG A 113 12.22 -11.50 -0.40
N LEU A 114 11.52 -12.41 0.29
CA LEU A 114 12.00 -13.00 1.54
C LEU A 114 13.26 -13.85 1.32
N ALA A 115 13.34 -14.58 0.21
CA ALA A 115 14.53 -15.34 -0.16
C ALA A 115 15.72 -14.43 -0.46
N GLU A 116 15.52 -13.26 -1.06
CA GLU A 116 16.57 -12.27 -1.33
C GLU A 116 17.15 -11.72 -0.02
N ILE A 117 16.31 -11.31 0.93
CA ILE A 117 16.74 -10.83 2.26
C ILE A 117 17.55 -11.91 2.99
N ALA A 118 17.05 -13.15 2.96
CA ALA A 118 17.76 -14.27 3.55
C ALA A 118 19.10 -14.57 2.85
N GLY A 119 19.18 -14.31 1.54
CA GLY A 119 20.43 -14.39 0.77
C GLY A 119 21.48 -13.42 1.30
N TYR A 120 21.12 -12.16 1.48
CA TYR A 120 22.05 -11.16 2.05
C TYR A 120 22.49 -11.51 3.47
N ALA A 121 21.58 -11.96 4.32
CA ALA A 121 21.93 -12.39 5.68
C ALA A 121 22.90 -13.59 5.68
N ARG A 122 22.73 -14.52 4.73
CA ARG A 122 23.61 -15.68 4.56
C ARG A 122 25.02 -15.27 4.10
N GLU A 123 25.11 -14.30 3.19
CA GLU A 123 26.38 -13.75 2.72
C GLU A 123 27.11 -13.02 3.86
N ASP A 124 26.42 -12.20 4.67
CA ASP A 124 27.01 -11.51 5.83
C ASP A 124 27.48 -12.51 6.89
N ARG A 125 26.70 -13.57 7.15
CA ARG A 125 27.10 -14.66 8.05
C ARG A 125 28.39 -15.33 7.59
N ALA A 126 28.51 -15.66 6.30
CA ALA A 126 29.69 -16.26 5.73
C ALA A 126 30.91 -15.36 5.87
N TRP A 127 30.78 -14.09 5.53
CA TRP A 127 31.84 -13.10 5.65
C TRP A 127 32.33 -12.93 7.11
N ARG A 128 31.41 -12.87 8.08
CA ARG A 128 31.74 -12.77 9.52
C ARG A 128 32.54 -13.99 9.98
N THR A 129 32.10 -15.18 9.60
CA THR A 129 32.77 -16.43 9.95
C THR A 129 34.19 -16.51 9.36
N GLU A 130 34.36 -16.14 8.09
CA GLU A 130 35.67 -16.08 7.43
C GLU A 130 36.59 -15.03 8.07
N SER A 131 36.05 -13.95 8.62
CA SER A 131 36.76 -12.89 9.32
C SER A 131 37.08 -13.26 10.78
N GLY A 132 36.72 -14.47 11.25
CA GLY A 132 36.96 -14.96 12.60
C GLY A 132 35.96 -14.44 13.65
N GLY A 133 34.82 -13.89 13.21
CA GLY A 133 33.68 -13.53 14.05
C GLY A 133 32.68 -14.67 14.18
N GLU A 134 31.72 -14.49 15.07
CA GLU A 134 30.61 -15.42 15.26
C GLU A 134 29.31 -14.78 14.79
N TRP A 135 28.41 -15.59 14.19
CA TRP A 135 27.03 -15.23 13.98
C TRP A 135 26.23 -15.58 15.23
N THR A 136 25.56 -14.61 15.79
CA THR A 136 24.69 -14.78 16.97
C THR A 136 23.30 -14.25 16.63
N GLU A 137 22.31 -14.53 17.44
CA GLU A 137 20.95 -13.99 17.31
C GLU A 137 20.93 -12.45 17.12
N ALA A 138 21.84 -11.74 17.79
CA ALA A 138 21.99 -10.28 17.62
C ALA A 138 22.52 -9.86 16.24
N CYS A 139 22.97 -10.79 15.41
CA CYS A 139 23.38 -10.54 14.04
C CYS A 139 22.26 -10.80 13.03
N SER A 140 21.22 -11.56 13.43
CA SER A 140 20.09 -11.87 12.56
C SER A 140 19.43 -10.59 12.05
N TYR A 141 19.08 -10.60 10.78
CA TYR A 141 18.34 -9.49 10.19
C TYR A 141 16.94 -9.46 10.76
N THR A 142 16.40 -8.27 10.95
CA THR A 142 15.01 -8.10 11.37
C THR A 142 14.30 -7.13 10.44
N GLU A 143 13.04 -7.42 10.13
CA GLU A 143 12.18 -6.49 9.42
C GLU A 143 10.76 -6.55 9.98
N SER A 144 10.16 -5.39 10.24
CA SER A 144 8.78 -5.30 10.66
C SER A 144 8.04 -4.20 9.91
N LEU A 145 6.77 -4.46 9.61
CA LEU A 145 5.83 -3.47 9.10
C LEU A 145 4.67 -3.37 10.08
N THR A 146 4.44 -2.18 10.62
CA THR A 146 3.27 -1.88 11.44
C THR A 146 2.38 -0.88 10.73
N CYS A 147 1.07 -1.11 10.71
CA CYS A 147 0.11 -0.28 9.99
C CYS A 147 -0.97 0.26 10.93
N GLN A 148 -1.31 1.53 10.76
CA GLN A 148 -2.51 2.15 11.30
C GLN A 148 -3.44 2.47 10.15
N VAL A 149 -4.69 1.99 10.22
CA VAL A 149 -5.68 2.17 9.17
C VAL A 149 -6.75 3.14 9.64
N TYR A 150 -6.99 4.17 8.85
CA TYR A 150 -8.15 5.04 8.96
C TYR A 150 -9.04 4.81 7.74
N GLN A 151 -10.32 4.52 7.98
CA GLN A 151 -11.27 4.24 6.92
C GLN A 151 -12.56 5.02 7.13
N THR A 152 -13.03 5.66 6.05
CA THR A 152 -14.37 6.26 5.94
C THR A 152 -15.16 5.55 4.82
N GLU A 153 -16.31 6.07 4.46
CA GLU A 153 -17.09 5.57 3.31
C GLU A 153 -16.33 5.71 1.98
N HIS A 154 -15.48 6.73 1.84
CA HIS A 154 -14.83 7.08 0.58
C HIS A 154 -13.31 6.94 0.60
N LEU A 155 -12.70 6.85 1.77
CA LEU A 155 -11.25 6.86 1.96
C LEU A 155 -10.78 5.63 2.73
N VAL A 156 -9.68 5.04 2.27
CA VAL A 156 -8.78 4.24 3.12
C VAL A 156 -7.44 4.94 3.16
N SER A 157 -7.01 5.33 4.35
CA SER A 157 -5.70 5.91 4.60
C SER A 157 -4.90 5.03 5.53
N ILE A 158 -3.64 4.76 5.19
CA ILE A 158 -2.74 3.89 5.93
C ILE A 158 -1.47 4.66 6.26
N ALA A 159 -1.21 4.81 7.55
CA ALA A 159 0.09 5.20 8.05
C ALA A 159 0.85 3.95 8.46
N ALA A 160 2.07 3.76 7.98
CA ALA A 160 2.86 2.61 8.34
C ALA A 160 4.31 2.96 8.67
N VAL A 161 4.93 2.10 9.47
CA VAL A 161 6.33 2.16 9.83
C VAL A 161 6.97 0.84 9.47
N CYS A 162 8.01 0.90 8.64
CA CYS A 162 8.90 -0.23 8.39
C CYS A 162 10.19 -0.04 9.18
N ASP A 163 10.40 -0.88 10.18
CA ASP A 163 11.67 -0.95 10.91
C ASP A 163 12.48 -2.13 10.38
N SER A 164 13.76 -1.91 10.09
CA SER A 164 14.64 -2.97 9.60
C SER A 164 16.03 -2.87 10.20
N TYR A 165 16.66 -4.03 10.45
CA TYR A 165 18.05 -4.15 10.80
C TYR A 165 18.70 -5.21 9.93
N THR A 166 19.67 -4.78 9.14
CA THR A 166 20.44 -5.63 8.23
C THR A 166 21.92 -5.58 8.52
N GLY A 167 22.26 -5.50 9.82
CA GLY A 167 23.62 -5.29 10.28
C GLY A 167 23.98 -3.80 10.39
N GLY A 168 25.15 -3.50 10.92
CA GLY A 168 25.65 -2.13 11.07
C GLY A 168 25.41 -1.53 12.46
N ALA A 169 25.46 -0.19 12.55
CA ALA A 169 25.50 0.52 13.84
C ALA A 169 24.13 0.72 14.49
N HIS A 170 23.07 0.75 13.69
CA HIS A 170 21.68 0.99 14.15
C HIS A 170 20.67 0.43 13.15
N PRO A 171 19.43 0.17 13.58
CA PRO A 171 18.33 -0.17 12.68
C PRO A 171 17.99 1.03 11.78
N ASN A 172 17.26 0.76 10.70
CA ASN A 172 16.66 1.75 9.84
C ASN A 172 15.15 1.80 10.10
N GLN A 173 14.56 2.99 9.98
CA GLN A 173 13.12 3.21 10.08
C GLN A 173 12.65 4.01 8.88
N VAL A 174 11.63 3.51 8.21
CA VAL A 174 11.00 4.18 7.07
C VAL A 174 9.52 4.41 7.39
N LEU A 175 9.10 5.66 7.28
CA LEU A 175 7.69 6.02 7.33
C LEU A 175 7.08 5.82 5.94
N LEU A 176 5.88 5.26 5.90
CA LEU A 176 5.14 4.97 4.67
C LEU A 176 3.71 5.48 4.81
N GLY A 177 3.14 5.91 3.70
CA GLY A 177 1.74 6.35 3.66
C GLY A 177 1.08 5.92 2.36
N TRP A 178 -0.16 5.44 2.45
CA TRP A 178 -0.96 5.08 1.28
C TRP A 178 -2.38 5.58 1.47
N ASN A 179 -2.91 6.23 0.43
CA ASN A 179 -4.25 6.78 0.44
C ASN A 179 -5.00 6.24 -0.78
N PHE A 180 -6.14 5.63 -0.54
CA PHE A 180 -6.95 4.97 -1.54
C PHE A 180 -8.36 5.55 -1.54
N ASP A 181 -8.78 6.02 -2.69
CA ASP A 181 -10.12 6.54 -2.93
C ASP A 181 -11.06 5.39 -3.32
N LEU A 182 -12.01 5.08 -2.46
CA LEU A 182 -13.00 4.02 -2.68
C LEU A 182 -14.02 4.38 -3.78
N THR A 183 -14.20 5.67 -4.11
CA THR A 183 -15.12 6.11 -5.14
C THR A 183 -14.57 5.89 -6.55
N THR A 184 -13.27 6.12 -6.72
CA THR A 184 -12.56 5.91 -8.00
C THR A 184 -11.89 4.54 -8.10
N GLY A 185 -11.69 3.85 -6.98
CA GLY A 185 -11.03 2.54 -6.92
C GLY A 185 -9.53 2.62 -7.17
N GLY A 186 -8.85 3.69 -6.72
CA GLY A 186 -7.43 3.89 -6.97
C GLY A 186 -6.67 4.58 -5.84
N PHE A 187 -5.36 4.33 -5.78
CA PHE A 187 -4.47 5.13 -4.96
C PHE A 187 -4.33 6.53 -5.56
N PHE A 188 -4.24 7.53 -4.72
CA PHE A 188 -4.13 8.91 -5.15
C PHE A 188 -2.97 9.65 -4.50
N SER A 189 -2.47 10.66 -5.21
CA SER A 189 -1.59 11.67 -4.65
C SER A 189 -2.41 12.84 -4.10
N PRO A 190 -1.86 13.61 -3.15
CA PRO A 190 -2.59 14.70 -2.50
C PRO A 190 -3.13 15.75 -3.46
N GLU A 191 -2.46 15.96 -4.60
CA GLU A 191 -2.89 16.90 -5.63
C GLU A 191 -4.25 16.54 -6.24
N ALA A 192 -4.64 15.25 -6.19
CA ALA A 192 -5.95 14.80 -6.66
C ALA A 192 -7.11 15.34 -5.81
N LEU A 193 -6.85 15.71 -4.55
CA LEU A 193 -7.83 16.31 -3.65
C LEU A 193 -7.90 17.84 -3.78
N ALA A 194 -6.97 18.47 -4.49
CA ALA A 194 -6.83 19.91 -4.56
C ALA A 194 -7.75 20.56 -5.59
N ALA A 195 -8.24 21.76 -5.28
CA ALA A 195 -8.87 22.64 -6.26
C ALA A 195 -7.80 23.25 -7.19
N ASP A 196 -6.64 23.64 -6.63
CA ASP A 196 -5.44 24.05 -7.33
C ASP A 196 -4.23 23.39 -6.66
N GLY A 197 -3.49 22.59 -7.44
CA GLY A 197 -2.36 21.82 -6.88
C GLY A 197 -1.25 22.72 -6.33
N GLN A 198 -1.03 23.90 -6.88
CA GLN A 198 -0.02 24.84 -6.38
C GLN A 198 -0.46 25.48 -5.06
N GLU A 199 -1.72 25.89 -4.94
CA GLU A 199 -2.24 26.55 -3.74
C GLU A 199 -2.17 25.60 -2.53
N ILE A 200 -2.60 24.33 -2.67
CA ILE A 200 -2.51 23.36 -1.58
C ILE A 200 -1.05 23.03 -1.26
N SER A 201 -0.19 22.94 -2.28
CA SER A 201 1.24 22.66 -2.09
C SER A 201 1.90 23.74 -1.26
N ASP A 202 1.65 25.00 -1.57
CA ASP A 202 2.22 26.16 -0.84
C ASP A 202 1.68 26.18 0.61
N LEU A 203 0.37 25.97 0.81
CA LEU A 203 -0.26 25.94 2.12
C LEU A 203 0.36 24.88 3.03
N VAL A 204 0.50 23.66 2.52
CA VAL A 204 1.06 22.54 3.29
C VAL A 204 2.54 22.78 3.60
N ALA A 205 3.32 23.22 2.60
CA ALA A 205 4.74 23.53 2.77
C ALA A 205 4.98 24.62 3.84
N GLU A 206 4.22 25.72 3.78
CA GLU A 206 4.30 26.82 4.75
C GLU A 206 4.01 26.34 6.17
N GLU A 207 2.98 25.49 6.37
CA GLU A 207 2.64 24.97 7.67
C GLU A 207 3.70 23.98 8.21
N ILE A 208 4.26 23.11 7.35
CA ILE A 208 5.38 22.23 7.72
C ILE A 208 6.58 23.05 8.16
N ILE A 209 6.97 24.09 7.38
CA ILE A 209 8.09 24.97 7.72
C ILE A 209 7.84 25.68 9.06
N ARG A 210 6.63 26.19 9.29
CA ARG A 210 6.26 26.86 10.55
C ARG A 210 6.39 25.91 11.75
N GLN A 211 5.92 24.66 11.61
CA GLN A 211 6.04 23.66 12.67
C GLN A 211 7.51 23.22 12.88
N ALA A 212 8.28 23.09 11.81
CA ALA A 212 9.71 22.76 11.88
C ALA A 212 10.49 23.85 12.66
N GLU A 213 10.27 25.12 12.35
CA GLU A 213 10.89 26.23 13.05
C GLU A 213 10.51 26.26 14.53
N ALA A 214 9.24 26.02 14.85
CA ALA A 214 8.78 25.93 16.23
C ALA A 214 9.46 24.77 16.98
N ARG A 215 9.59 23.60 16.33
CA ARG A 215 10.26 22.41 16.91
C ARG A 215 11.74 22.66 17.18
N ALA A 216 12.46 23.32 16.27
CA ALA A 216 13.86 23.71 16.47
C ALA A 216 13.99 24.65 17.66
N ALA A 217 13.14 25.67 17.77
CA ALA A 217 13.12 26.62 18.88
C ALA A 217 12.81 25.96 20.23
N GLU A 218 11.88 24.99 20.29
CA GLU A 218 11.58 24.19 21.48
C GLU A 218 12.80 23.38 21.95
N ASN A 219 13.65 22.95 21.02
CA ASN A 219 14.94 22.29 21.31
C ASN A 219 16.08 23.27 21.59
N GLY A 220 15.81 24.57 21.62
CA GLY A 220 16.80 25.62 21.87
C GLY A 220 17.82 25.78 20.72
N MET A 221 17.42 25.44 19.50
CA MET A 221 18.27 25.48 18.32
C MET A 221 17.68 26.38 17.23
N GLU A 222 18.55 26.93 16.39
CA GLU A 222 18.12 27.51 15.11
C GLU A 222 17.75 26.37 14.14
N SER A 223 16.81 26.65 13.22
CA SER A 223 16.29 25.61 12.32
C SER A 223 17.39 24.97 11.46
N GLU A 224 18.34 25.77 10.99
CA GLU A 224 19.47 25.33 10.16
C GLU A 224 20.50 24.47 10.94
N ASN A 225 20.39 24.41 12.25
CA ASN A 225 21.21 23.54 13.11
C ASN A 225 20.48 22.26 13.52
N PHE A 226 19.14 22.26 13.46
CA PHE A 226 18.32 21.10 13.80
C PHE A 226 18.00 20.24 12.56
N PHE A 227 17.62 20.90 11.45
CA PHE A 227 17.31 20.29 10.17
C PHE A 227 18.48 20.43 9.18
N TRP A 228 18.41 19.71 8.06
CA TRP A 228 19.32 19.91 6.94
C TRP A 228 19.15 21.31 6.34
N GLU A 229 20.18 21.85 5.71
CA GLU A 229 20.17 23.18 5.09
C GLU A 229 19.02 23.35 4.08
N ASN A 230 18.64 22.25 3.38
CA ASN A 230 17.58 22.22 2.39
C ASN A 230 16.20 21.81 2.94
N TYR A 231 15.96 21.84 4.26
CA TYR A 231 14.70 21.37 4.85
C TYR A 231 13.44 22.07 4.31
N ARG A 232 13.56 23.33 3.84
CA ARG A 232 12.46 24.07 3.22
C ARG A 232 12.10 23.53 1.84
N GLU A 233 13.11 23.09 1.07
CA GLU A 233 12.91 22.41 -0.23
C GLU A 233 12.28 21.04 -0.02
N VAL A 234 12.73 20.31 1.01
CA VAL A 234 12.14 19.02 1.42
C VAL A 234 10.68 19.21 1.87
N ALA A 235 10.38 20.27 2.65
CA ALA A 235 9.03 20.61 3.03
C ALA A 235 8.13 20.97 1.83
N ALA A 236 8.68 21.64 0.82
CA ALA A 236 7.94 21.97 -0.40
C ALA A 236 7.64 20.76 -1.28
N ASP A 237 8.43 19.69 -1.16
CA ASP A 237 8.25 18.41 -1.87
C ASP A 237 7.45 17.38 -1.06
N TRP A 238 6.64 17.82 -0.10
CA TRP A 238 5.94 17.00 0.89
C TRP A 238 5.11 15.85 0.31
N GLY A 239 4.58 16.00 -0.91
CA GLY A 239 3.78 14.98 -1.59
C GLY A 239 4.54 13.70 -1.94
N ASN A 240 5.87 13.72 -1.92
CA ASN A 240 6.75 12.57 -2.18
C ASN A 240 7.17 11.82 -0.90
N TYR A 241 6.65 12.22 0.26
CA TYR A 241 6.94 11.60 1.55
C TYR A 241 5.75 10.81 2.10
N ALA A 242 5.88 10.26 3.29
CA ALA A 242 4.80 9.50 3.91
C ALA A 242 3.61 10.41 4.23
N LEU A 243 2.50 10.17 3.56
CA LEU A 243 1.27 10.92 3.74
C LEU A 243 0.15 10.02 4.22
N SER A 244 -0.57 10.46 5.25
CA SER A 244 -1.77 9.77 5.73
C SER A 244 -2.81 10.76 6.25
N PHE A 245 -4.05 10.29 6.35
CA PHE A 245 -5.17 11.01 6.96
C PHE A 245 -5.70 10.23 8.15
N ASP A 246 -6.27 10.93 9.11
CA ASP A 246 -7.04 10.38 10.23
C ASP A 246 -8.27 11.27 10.53
N GLU A 247 -8.93 11.05 11.65
CA GLU A 247 -10.10 11.86 12.07
C GLU A 247 -9.78 13.33 12.34
N THR A 248 -8.52 13.71 12.46
CA THR A 248 -8.07 15.07 12.81
C THR A 248 -7.59 15.87 11.62
N GLY A 249 -7.05 15.22 10.60
CA GLY A 249 -6.49 15.87 9.43
C GLY A 249 -5.49 15.04 8.65
N MET A 250 -4.51 15.71 8.08
CA MET A 250 -3.43 15.13 7.28
C MET A 250 -2.12 15.11 8.07
N THR A 251 -1.40 14.03 7.95
CA THR A 251 -0.05 13.87 8.51
C THR A 251 0.96 13.67 7.40
N VAL A 252 2.06 14.43 7.44
CA VAL A 252 3.23 14.26 6.57
C VAL A 252 4.41 13.80 7.41
N GLY A 253 4.97 12.64 7.07
CA GLY A 253 6.06 12.01 7.79
C GLY A 253 7.33 11.93 6.95
N TYR A 254 8.44 12.35 7.54
CA TYR A 254 9.80 12.26 6.98
C TYR A 254 10.58 11.26 7.80
N SER A 255 11.08 10.23 7.16
CA SER A 255 11.93 9.21 7.79
C SER A 255 13.25 9.81 8.31
N PRO A 256 13.98 9.15 9.21
CA PRO A 256 15.32 9.58 9.58
C PRO A 256 16.20 9.80 8.35
N TYR A 257 16.98 10.86 8.35
CA TYR A 257 17.82 11.37 7.26
C TYR A 257 17.11 12.10 6.12
N GLU A 258 15.77 12.08 6.03
CA GLU A 258 15.08 12.84 4.97
C GLU A 258 15.08 14.35 5.23
N MET A 259 14.76 14.78 6.45
CA MET A 259 14.72 16.21 6.81
C MET A 259 15.75 16.59 7.89
N ALA A 260 16.16 15.65 8.72
CA ALA A 260 17.09 15.85 9.83
C ALA A 260 18.03 14.63 10.00
N CYS A 261 19.03 14.73 10.87
CA CYS A 261 19.92 13.61 11.17
C CYS A 261 19.18 12.47 11.88
N TYR A 262 19.74 11.25 11.85
CA TYR A 262 19.15 10.06 12.47
C TYR A 262 18.81 10.27 13.95
N ALA A 263 19.67 10.96 14.70
CA ALA A 263 19.49 11.21 16.13
C ALA A 263 18.27 12.11 16.46
N ALA A 264 17.80 12.89 15.48
CA ALA A 264 16.57 13.68 15.61
C ALA A 264 15.30 12.82 15.45
N GLY A 265 15.46 11.58 14.98
CA GLY A 265 14.36 10.67 14.67
C GLY A 265 13.54 11.11 13.45
N PRO A 266 12.43 10.42 13.20
CA PRO A 266 11.50 10.82 12.15
C PRO A 266 10.86 12.17 12.46
N GLN A 267 10.60 12.95 11.42
CA GLN A 267 9.95 14.25 11.55
C GLN A 267 8.52 14.16 11.02
N VAL A 268 7.54 14.41 11.89
CA VAL A 268 6.11 14.27 11.56
C VAL A 268 5.41 15.60 11.79
N PHE A 269 4.63 16.04 10.82
CA PHE A 269 3.88 17.30 10.82
C PHE A 269 2.42 17.02 10.50
N THR A 270 1.51 17.69 11.20
CA THR A 270 0.07 17.49 11.05
C THR A 270 -0.62 18.79 10.69
N LEU A 271 -1.57 18.70 9.75
CA LEU A 271 -2.46 19.78 9.37
C LEU A 271 -3.90 19.36 9.67
N THR A 272 -4.65 20.19 10.36
CA THR A 272 -6.08 19.93 10.59
C THR A 272 -6.88 20.07 9.30
N TYR A 273 -8.05 19.45 9.24
CA TYR A 273 -8.96 19.64 8.10
C TYR A 273 -9.34 21.13 7.91
N GLU A 274 -9.51 21.90 9.00
CA GLU A 274 -9.76 23.33 8.92
C GLU A 274 -8.65 24.10 8.17
N GLN A 275 -7.40 23.69 8.37
CA GLN A 275 -6.25 24.28 7.66
C GLN A 275 -6.22 23.87 6.19
N LEU A 276 -6.67 22.67 5.84
CA LEU A 276 -6.67 22.15 4.46
C LEU A 276 -7.84 22.65 3.61
N LEU A 277 -8.99 22.98 4.25
CA LEU A 277 -10.23 23.37 3.55
C LEU A 277 -10.03 24.39 2.40
N PRO A 278 -9.21 25.44 2.54
CA PRO A 278 -9.06 26.44 1.47
C PRO A 278 -8.47 25.86 0.17
N GLY A 279 -7.69 24.79 0.24
CA GLY A 279 -7.03 24.16 -0.91
C GLY A 279 -7.77 22.97 -1.50
N LEU A 280 -8.86 22.47 -0.84
CA LEU A 280 -9.56 21.26 -1.28
C LEU A 280 -10.57 21.55 -2.40
N SER A 281 -10.66 20.60 -3.35
CA SER A 281 -11.72 20.53 -4.36
C SER A 281 -13.01 19.93 -3.78
N ASP A 282 -14.12 20.01 -4.54
CA ASP A 282 -15.37 19.32 -4.17
C ASP A 282 -15.12 17.80 -4.02
N HIS A 283 -14.34 17.21 -4.90
CA HIS A 283 -13.94 15.80 -4.80
C HIS A 283 -13.10 15.53 -3.54
N GLY A 284 -12.15 16.42 -3.21
CA GLY A 284 -11.36 16.32 -1.99
C GLY A 284 -12.22 16.38 -0.73
N LEU A 285 -13.21 17.27 -0.70
CA LEU A 285 -14.17 17.35 0.40
C LEU A 285 -15.00 16.06 0.53
N GLU A 286 -15.44 15.48 -0.58
CA GLU A 286 -16.20 14.21 -0.61
C GLU A 286 -15.34 13.05 -0.08
N VAL A 287 -14.14 12.84 -0.63
CA VAL A 287 -13.25 11.73 -0.26
C VAL A 287 -12.88 11.80 1.22
N LEU A 288 -12.63 13.01 1.75
CA LEU A 288 -12.28 13.21 3.15
C LEU A 288 -13.51 13.24 4.09
N GLY A 289 -14.73 13.11 3.55
CA GLY A 289 -15.96 13.12 4.36
C GLY A 289 -16.26 14.48 5.00
N LEU A 290 -15.82 15.57 4.36
CA LEU A 290 -15.97 16.95 4.88
C LEU A 290 -17.18 17.68 4.28
N VAL A 291 -17.96 17.01 3.44
CA VAL A 291 -19.22 17.55 2.89
C VAL A 291 -20.29 17.46 3.97
N ALA A 292 -21.00 18.56 4.25
CA ALA A 292 -22.14 18.49 5.15
C ALA A 292 -23.23 17.62 4.51
N GLU A 293 -23.76 16.65 5.23
CA GLU A 293 -24.98 15.96 4.84
C GLU A 293 -26.12 17.00 4.78
N GLU A 294 -26.77 17.14 3.62
CA GLU A 294 -27.95 18.02 3.44
C GLU A 294 -29.20 17.44 4.12
#